data_eb99a14e651eaaa4652b7505e5751a4d
#
_entry.id   eb99a14e651eaaa4652b7505e5751a4d
#
_cell.length_a   1.000
_cell.length_b   1.000
_cell.length_c   1.000
_cell.angle_alpha   90.00
_cell.angle_beta   90.00
_cell.angle_gamma   90.00
#
_symmetry.space_group_name_H-M   'P 1'
#
loop_
_entity.id
_entity.type
_entity.pdbx_description
1 polymer ?
#
loop_
_entity_poly.entity_id
_entity_poly.type
_entity_poly.pdbx_seq_one_letter_code
_entity_poly.pdbx_strand_id
1 'polypeptide(L)'
;MSTKKKLILIDGNAIIHRAYHALPPLMTKNGELVNAVYGFASTLLSVIAEFQPDFVACSFDLAGKTFRHEKFEAYKATRVKGDDELYAQIPKVKEVVRAFNIPIYEQAGFEADDVIGTIATQLKQNYPEIETIIVTGDMDTLQLINATTSVYTMRRGLSDSILYDAQKVFERYGLTPEQIIDYKALRGDPSDNIPGVKGIGEKTATSLLQKYQTLVGVYENLADIKGAVGEKLARDKAQAYLSKDLATIALDAPVEFELEKAALHDFKRETIVKLFSQLNFFSLIKRLPDTNTADTNLRIGNESTNNTNEGVQDFKYFVVDEKNQVEILKEIENAIEISLATEFTNEKISGLAISWKAGRAAFFPISNNLSPALKNILENPNLKKAGYDLKTIYKQLFQQTNTALQGIAWDIMLAAYVLDPGKKLELEKIVFSELGEEVSFQQKIKGQLSLVADPEEEKRAQNLVCQKADYALKLKATLEKSLLAISAEQKKTELTKGTLETIFSQMEMPLLEILAQMEIAGIKLDTQIFQEISTKITKT
;
A
#
# COMPACT_ATOMS: atom_id res chain seq x y z
N MET A 1 -15.18 -29.96 7.95
CA MET A 1 -14.90 -29.24 9.21
C MET A 1 -15.64 -27.91 9.11
N SER A 2 -16.50 -27.56 10.07
CA SER A 2 -17.17 -26.25 10.08
C SER A 2 -16.09 -25.18 10.18
N THR A 3 -16.05 -24.25 9.23
CA THR A 3 -15.17 -23.07 9.30
C THR A 3 -15.61 -22.24 10.51
N LYS A 4 -14.68 -21.93 11.42
CA LYS A 4 -14.97 -21.07 12.56
C LYS A 4 -15.41 -19.69 12.07
N LYS A 5 -16.43 -19.12 12.72
CA LYS A 5 -16.86 -17.75 12.46
C LYS A 5 -15.77 -16.76 12.84
N LYS A 6 -15.69 -15.64 12.10
CA LYS A 6 -14.67 -14.61 12.30
C LYS A 6 -15.30 -13.27 12.56
N LEU A 7 -14.77 -12.55 13.55
CA LEU A 7 -15.02 -11.13 13.77
C LEU A 7 -13.77 -10.33 13.43
N ILE A 8 -13.94 -9.26 12.67
CA ILE A 8 -12.92 -8.23 12.47
C ILE A 8 -13.23 -7.02 13.36
N LEU A 9 -12.26 -6.62 14.19
CA LEU A 9 -12.29 -5.38 14.96
C LEU A 9 -11.30 -4.38 14.34
N ILE A 10 -11.81 -3.26 13.84
CA ILE A 10 -11.00 -2.25 13.13
C ILE A 10 -10.73 -1.07 14.05
N ASP A 11 -9.46 -0.75 14.22
CA ASP A 11 -9.01 0.52 14.79
C ASP A 11 -9.07 1.60 13.71
N GLY A 12 -10.14 2.39 13.74
CA GLY A 12 -10.40 3.40 12.73
C GLY A 12 -9.33 4.49 12.69
N ASN A 13 -8.89 4.96 13.85
CA ASN A 13 -7.91 6.04 13.93
C ASN A 13 -6.53 5.60 13.42
N ALA A 14 -6.05 4.42 13.84
CA ALA A 14 -4.76 3.92 13.39
C ALA A 14 -4.73 3.72 11.86
N ILE A 15 -5.83 3.20 11.27
CA ILE A 15 -5.92 3.03 9.82
C ILE A 15 -5.99 4.37 9.08
N ILE A 16 -6.76 5.35 9.60
CA ILE A 16 -6.87 6.68 9.01
C ILE A 16 -5.50 7.38 9.00
N HIS A 17 -4.82 7.43 10.14
CA HIS A 17 -3.49 8.03 10.24
C HIS A 17 -2.51 7.39 9.26
N ARG A 18 -2.51 6.08 9.21
CA ARG A 18 -1.64 5.35 8.28
C ARG A 18 -1.97 5.65 6.82
N ALA A 19 -3.24 5.65 6.46
CA ALA A 19 -3.68 5.94 5.10
C ALA A 19 -3.31 7.37 4.67
N TYR A 20 -3.51 8.34 5.55
CA TYR A 20 -3.18 9.74 5.30
C TYR A 20 -1.71 9.94 4.94
N HIS A 21 -0.80 9.30 5.70
CA HIS A 21 0.65 9.43 5.48
C HIS A 21 1.21 8.49 4.40
N ALA A 22 0.53 7.38 4.10
CA ALA A 22 1.00 6.43 3.09
C ALA A 22 0.60 6.83 1.68
N LEU A 23 -0.54 7.52 1.52
CA LEU A 23 -1.09 7.87 0.22
C LEU A 23 -0.79 9.32 -0.16
N PRO A 24 -0.57 9.59 -1.46
CA PRO A 24 -0.50 10.97 -1.94
C PRO A 24 -1.84 11.68 -1.71
N PRO A 25 -1.86 13.02 -1.66
CA PRO A 25 -3.09 13.76 -1.64
C PRO A 25 -4.01 13.34 -2.79
N LEU A 26 -5.23 12.90 -2.45
CA LEU A 26 -6.29 12.53 -3.38
C LEU A 26 -7.45 13.49 -3.18
N MET A 27 -7.83 14.18 -4.24
CA MET A 27 -8.91 15.18 -4.20
C MET A 27 -10.16 14.68 -4.93
N THR A 28 -11.32 15.02 -4.40
CA THR A 28 -12.57 14.91 -5.17
C THR A 28 -12.63 15.99 -6.27
N LYS A 29 -13.56 15.87 -7.22
CA LYS A 29 -13.81 16.92 -8.24
C LYS A 29 -14.11 18.29 -7.62
N ASN A 30 -14.58 18.34 -6.38
CA ASN A 30 -14.89 19.56 -5.64
C ASN A 30 -13.69 20.12 -4.84
N GLY A 31 -12.49 19.54 -5.01
CA GLY A 31 -11.28 19.97 -4.31
C GLY A 31 -11.19 19.53 -2.85
N GLU A 32 -11.97 18.53 -2.44
CA GLU A 32 -11.93 18.00 -1.07
C GLU A 32 -10.92 16.88 -0.96
N LEU A 33 -10.02 16.94 0.05
CA LEU A 33 -9.01 15.94 0.32
C LEU A 33 -9.64 14.67 0.92
N VAL A 34 -9.41 13.51 0.28
CA VAL A 34 -10.04 12.24 0.64
C VAL A 34 -9.07 11.03 0.62
N ASN A 35 -7.77 11.27 0.66
CA ASN A 35 -6.77 10.20 0.62
C ASN A 35 -6.88 9.23 1.82
N ALA A 36 -7.13 9.74 3.03
CA ALA A 36 -7.34 8.90 4.21
C ALA A 36 -8.65 8.09 4.10
N VAL A 37 -9.72 8.69 3.56
CA VAL A 37 -11.00 8.00 3.32
C VAL A 37 -10.82 6.88 2.32
N TYR A 38 -10.10 7.14 1.21
CA TYR A 38 -9.79 6.14 0.20
C TYR A 38 -8.99 4.97 0.78
N GLY A 39 -7.92 5.28 1.51
CA GLY A 39 -7.06 4.27 2.11
C GLY A 39 -7.78 3.41 3.15
N PHE A 40 -8.63 4.04 3.98
CA PHE A 40 -9.48 3.31 4.92
C PHE A 40 -10.45 2.38 4.18
N ALA A 41 -11.19 2.88 3.19
CA ALA A 41 -12.14 2.08 2.41
C ALA A 41 -11.43 0.94 1.65
N SER A 42 -10.23 1.21 1.10
CA SER A 42 -9.42 0.18 0.44
C SER A 42 -8.97 -0.92 1.41
N THR A 43 -8.54 -0.55 2.62
CA THR A 43 -8.15 -1.49 3.68
C THR A 43 -9.35 -2.32 4.13
N LEU A 44 -10.50 -1.69 4.36
CA LEU A 44 -11.74 -2.39 4.72
C LEU A 44 -12.10 -3.46 3.67
N LEU A 45 -12.10 -3.10 2.39
CA LEU A 45 -12.40 -4.04 1.31
C LEU A 45 -11.36 -5.16 1.19
N SER A 46 -10.07 -4.86 1.42
CA SER A 46 -9.00 -5.88 1.42
C SER A 46 -9.20 -6.88 2.55
N VAL A 47 -9.48 -6.39 3.76
CA VAL A 47 -9.68 -7.22 4.95
C VAL A 47 -10.93 -8.09 4.80
N ILE A 48 -12.03 -7.55 4.26
CA ILE A 48 -13.24 -8.32 3.96
C ILE A 48 -12.92 -9.44 2.94
N ALA A 49 -12.19 -9.12 1.87
CA ALA A 49 -11.84 -10.10 0.85
C ALA A 49 -10.88 -11.19 1.35
N GLU A 50 -9.87 -10.82 2.17
CA GLU A 50 -8.84 -11.74 2.68
C GLU A 50 -9.39 -12.70 3.74
N PHE A 51 -10.12 -12.16 4.72
CA PHE A 51 -10.55 -12.95 5.89
C PHE A 51 -11.95 -13.51 5.77
N GLN A 52 -12.79 -12.97 4.87
CA GLN A 52 -14.20 -13.35 4.69
C GLN A 52 -14.95 -13.42 6.04
N PRO A 53 -14.99 -12.30 6.79
CA PRO A 53 -15.53 -12.29 8.13
C PRO A 53 -17.06 -12.41 8.14
N ASP A 54 -17.60 -13.08 9.16
CA ASP A 54 -19.03 -13.09 9.45
C ASP A 54 -19.48 -11.79 10.10
N PHE A 55 -18.58 -11.15 10.86
CA PHE A 55 -18.84 -9.95 11.66
C PHE A 55 -17.74 -8.93 11.49
N VAL A 56 -18.11 -7.64 11.50
CA VAL A 56 -17.15 -6.51 11.48
C VAL A 56 -17.65 -5.42 12.42
N ALA A 57 -16.75 -4.86 13.21
CA ALA A 57 -17.01 -3.68 14.03
C ALA A 57 -15.82 -2.72 13.95
N CYS A 58 -16.08 -1.44 14.15
CA CYS A 58 -15.08 -0.38 14.09
C CYS A 58 -15.05 0.41 15.40
N SER A 59 -13.85 0.72 15.91
CA SER A 59 -13.67 1.62 17.03
C SER A 59 -12.98 2.90 16.60
N PHE A 60 -13.35 4.04 17.21
CA PHE A 60 -12.71 5.33 17.01
C PHE A 60 -12.47 6.02 18.34
N ASP A 61 -11.41 6.83 18.41
CA ASP A 61 -11.18 7.72 19.54
C ASP A 61 -12.19 8.86 19.55
N LEU A 62 -12.63 9.22 20.72
CA LEU A 62 -13.32 10.49 20.96
C LEU A 62 -12.33 11.57 21.36
N ALA A 63 -12.62 12.80 20.97
CA ALA A 63 -11.85 13.95 21.42
C ALA A 63 -12.00 14.14 22.93
N GLY A 64 -10.89 14.30 23.64
CA GLY A 64 -10.89 14.56 25.07
C GLY A 64 -9.75 13.88 25.82
N LYS A 65 -9.67 14.14 27.12
CA LYS A 65 -8.73 13.46 28.00
C LYS A 65 -9.22 12.06 28.32
N THR A 66 -8.30 11.10 28.37
CA THR A 66 -8.57 9.73 28.82
C THR A 66 -8.07 9.55 30.25
N PHE A 67 -8.44 8.46 30.91
CA PHE A 67 -7.96 8.13 32.26
C PHE A 67 -6.42 8.09 32.36
N ARG A 68 -5.71 7.86 31.24
CA ARG A 68 -4.24 7.90 31.21
C ARG A 68 -3.71 9.33 31.38
N HIS A 69 -4.38 10.33 30.82
CA HIS A 69 -4.03 11.74 31.02
C HIS A 69 -4.28 12.20 32.46
N GLU A 70 -5.28 11.61 33.16
CA GLU A 70 -5.52 11.87 34.56
C GLU A 70 -4.43 11.28 35.47
N LYS A 71 -3.93 10.09 35.10
CA LYS A 71 -2.82 9.42 35.79
C LYS A 71 -1.45 10.06 35.52
N PHE A 72 -1.24 10.55 34.32
CA PHE A 72 0.03 11.13 33.87
C PHE A 72 -0.21 12.23 32.85
N GLU A 73 -0.15 13.49 33.28
CA GLU A 73 -0.47 14.66 32.47
C GLU A 73 0.40 14.75 31.19
N ALA A 74 1.65 14.24 31.24
CA ALA A 74 2.56 14.23 30.10
C ALA A 74 2.31 13.07 29.12
N TYR A 75 1.30 12.23 29.33
CA TYR A 75 0.95 11.15 28.40
C TYR A 75 0.60 11.71 27.01
N LYS A 76 1.24 11.20 25.98
CA LYS A 76 1.11 11.65 24.57
C LYS A 76 1.43 13.15 24.32
N ALA A 77 1.99 13.87 25.32
CA ALA A 77 2.27 15.32 25.19
C ALA A 77 3.33 15.64 24.12
N THR A 78 4.15 14.68 23.75
CA THR A 78 5.17 14.81 22.67
C THR A 78 4.62 14.56 21.28
N ARG A 79 3.38 14.06 21.16
CA ARG A 79 2.74 13.85 19.86
C ARG A 79 2.47 15.19 19.20
N VAL A 80 3.01 15.38 18.00
CA VAL A 80 2.67 16.53 17.16
C VAL A 80 1.19 16.40 16.78
N LYS A 81 0.42 17.48 16.96
CA LYS A 81 -0.96 17.52 16.46
C LYS A 81 -0.95 17.18 14.96
N GLY A 82 -1.76 16.21 14.57
CA GLY A 82 -1.92 15.88 13.17
C GLY A 82 -2.54 17.06 12.39
N ASP A 83 -2.38 17.03 11.08
CA ASP A 83 -2.92 18.06 10.19
C ASP A 83 -4.44 18.18 10.34
N ASP A 84 -4.97 19.39 10.36
CA ASP A 84 -6.42 19.61 10.43
C ASP A 84 -7.16 18.94 9.27
N GLU A 85 -6.50 18.82 8.10
CA GLU A 85 -6.99 18.09 6.92
C GLU A 85 -7.17 16.59 7.15
N LEU A 86 -6.37 15.98 8.00
CA LEU A 86 -6.54 14.57 8.39
C LEU A 86 -7.81 14.43 9.24
N TYR A 87 -7.97 15.27 10.26
CA TYR A 87 -9.13 15.20 11.14
C TYR A 87 -10.44 15.52 10.43
N ALA A 88 -10.41 16.41 9.43
CA ALA A 88 -11.56 16.72 8.58
C ALA A 88 -12.09 15.49 7.80
N GLN A 89 -11.26 14.47 7.58
CA GLN A 89 -11.67 13.25 6.87
C GLN A 89 -12.34 12.20 7.77
N ILE A 90 -12.19 12.27 9.10
CA ILE A 90 -12.77 11.27 10.03
C ILE A 90 -14.30 11.13 9.89
N PRO A 91 -15.10 12.22 9.80
CA PRO A 91 -16.54 12.09 9.61
C PRO A 91 -16.92 11.30 8.34
N LYS A 92 -16.16 11.50 7.24
CA LYS A 92 -16.37 10.76 6.00
C LYS A 92 -15.98 9.29 6.08
N VAL A 93 -14.91 8.97 6.83
CA VAL A 93 -14.58 7.58 7.11
C VAL A 93 -15.72 6.91 7.88
N LYS A 94 -16.26 7.56 8.90
CA LYS A 94 -17.43 7.05 9.63
C LYS A 94 -18.67 6.89 8.74
N GLU A 95 -18.84 7.78 7.73
CA GLU A 95 -19.90 7.65 6.72
C GLU A 95 -19.69 6.38 5.88
N VAL A 96 -18.45 6.09 5.45
CA VAL A 96 -18.11 4.84 4.75
C VAL A 96 -18.44 3.63 5.63
N VAL A 97 -18.01 3.61 6.90
CA VAL A 97 -18.28 2.52 7.85
C VAL A 97 -19.78 2.27 7.99
N ARG A 98 -20.57 3.35 8.16
CA ARG A 98 -22.05 3.24 8.25
C ARG A 98 -22.70 2.76 6.96
N ALA A 99 -22.15 3.12 5.78
CA ALA A 99 -22.66 2.66 4.49
C ALA A 99 -22.53 1.14 4.32
N PHE A 100 -21.55 0.50 4.97
CA PHE A 100 -21.38 -0.94 5.07
C PHE A 100 -22.22 -1.57 6.18
N ASN A 101 -23.08 -0.80 6.87
CA ASN A 101 -23.86 -1.24 8.04
C ASN A 101 -22.97 -1.78 9.18
N ILE A 102 -21.74 -1.30 9.30
CA ILE A 102 -20.78 -1.70 10.34
C ILE A 102 -21.01 -0.83 11.58
N PRO A 103 -21.19 -1.41 12.78
CA PRO A 103 -21.35 -0.64 14.01
C PRO A 103 -20.03 0.05 14.40
N ILE A 104 -20.19 1.26 14.92
CA ILE A 104 -19.10 2.09 15.43
C ILE A 104 -19.19 2.15 16.96
N TYR A 105 -18.09 1.84 17.63
CA TYR A 105 -17.94 1.89 19.07
C TYR A 105 -16.97 2.99 19.45
N GLU A 106 -17.41 3.88 20.33
CA GLU A 106 -16.65 5.03 20.84
C GLU A 106 -17.02 5.23 22.32
N GLN A 107 -16.02 5.44 23.18
CA GLN A 107 -16.26 5.61 24.60
C GLN A 107 -15.48 6.80 25.15
N ALA A 108 -16.17 7.76 25.74
CA ALA A 108 -15.53 8.92 26.38
C ALA A 108 -14.66 8.47 27.55
N GLY A 109 -13.46 9.05 27.67
CA GLY A 109 -12.49 8.71 28.71
C GLY A 109 -11.62 7.48 28.42
N PHE A 110 -11.88 6.77 27.32
CA PHE A 110 -11.12 5.60 26.85
C PHE A 110 -10.59 5.84 25.44
N GLU A 111 -9.56 5.12 25.08
CA GLU A 111 -9.01 5.10 23.71
C GLU A 111 -9.65 3.97 22.89
N ALA A 112 -9.54 4.04 21.56
CA ALA A 112 -10.07 3.00 20.67
C ALA A 112 -9.53 1.60 21.01
N ASP A 113 -8.27 1.51 21.44
CA ASP A 113 -7.64 0.25 21.85
C ASP A 113 -8.31 -0.37 23.10
N ASP A 114 -8.73 0.47 24.06
CA ASP A 114 -9.44 0.01 25.26
C ASP A 114 -10.81 -0.56 24.88
N VAL A 115 -11.50 0.10 23.97
CA VAL A 115 -12.80 -0.37 23.43
C VAL A 115 -12.61 -1.70 22.70
N ILE A 116 -11.60 -1.80 21.84
CA ILE A 116 -11.25 -3.04 21.11
C ILE A 116 -10.89 -4.16 22.08
N GLY A 117 -10.05 -3.88 23.09
CA GLY A 117 -9.65 -4.86 24.11
C GLY A 117 -10.84 -5.36 24.93
N THR A 118 -11.76 -4.47 25.28
CA THR A 118 -12.99 -4.80 26.00
C THR A 118 -13.89 -5.69 25.14
N ILE A 119 -14.12 -5.32 23.88
CA ILE A 119 -14.96 -6.13 22.95
C ILE A 119 -14.33 -7.51 22.72
N ALA A 120 -13.02 -7.59 22.48
CA ALA A 120 -12.31 -8.86 22.31
C ALA A 120 -12.43 -9.76 23.55
N THR A 121 -12.41 -9.15 24.75
CA THR A 121 -12.60 -9.87 26.02
C THR A 121 -14.03 -10.38 26.19
N GLN A 122 -15.05 -9.56 25.90
CA GLN A 122 -16.45 -9.96 25.92
C GLN A 122 -16.73 -11.10 24.94
N LEU A 123 -16.14 -11.03 23.73
CA LEU A 123 -16.25 -12.11 22.75
C LEU A 123 -15.66 -13.41 23.27
N LYS A 124 -14.43 -13.37 23.79
CA LYS A 124 -13.78 -14.57 24.33
C LYS A 124 -14.61 -15.23 25.43
N GLN A 125 -15.32 -14.44 26.23
CA GLN A 125 -16.16 -14.96 27.32
C GLN A 125 -17.50 -15.51 26.81
N ASN A 126 -18.17 -14.80 25.90
CA ASN A 126 -19.53 -15.10 25.48
C ASN A 126 -19.61 -15.99 24.20
N TYR A 127 -18.59 -15.93 23.34
CA TYR A 127 -18.54 -16.60 22.03
C TYR A 127 -17.15 -17.19 21.76
N PRO A 128 -16.64 -18.13 22.58
CA PRO A 128 -15.28 -18.65 22.51
C PRO A 128 -14.96 -19.39 21.20
N GLU A 129 -15.98 -19.72 20.40
CA GLU A 129 -15.84 -20.34 19.08
C GLU A 129 -15.52 -19.35 17.96
N ILE A 130 -15.67 -18.03 18.20
CA ILE A 130 -15.42 -16.98 17.20
C ILE A 130 -13.95 -16.57 17.25
N GLU A 131 -13.31 -16.57 16.09
CA GLU A 131 -11.96 -16.01 15.94
C GLU A 131 -12.04 -14.49 15.78
N THR A 132 -11.24 -13.76 16.58
CA THR A 132 -11.16 -12.30 16.52
C THR A 132 -9.87 -11.88 15.82
N ILE A 133 -9.98 -11.01 14.82
CA ILE A 133 -8.83 -10.40 14.13
C ILE A 133 -8.91 -8.89 14.35
N ILE A 134 -7.95 -8.34 15.08
CA ILE A 134 -7.82 -6.90 15.30
C ILE A 134 -7.01 -6.31 14.15
N VAL A 135 -7.59 -5.35 13.44
CA VAL A 135 -6.96 -4.66 12.31
C VAL A 135 -6.55 -3.26 12.76
N THR A 136 -5.25 -3.05 12.93
CA THR A 136 -4.70 -1.80 13.46
C THR A 136 -3.31 -1.50 12.91
N GLY A 137 -2.87 -0.26 13.02
CA GLY A 137 -1.48 0.17 12.84
C GLY A 137 -0.69 0.18 14.14
N ASP A 138 -1.36 0.01 15.30
CA ASP A 138 -0.75 0.12 16.62
C ASP A 138 -0.28 -1.24 17.16
N MET A 139 1.01 -1.31 17.51
CA MET A 139 1.63 -2.54 18.04
C MET A 139 1.31 -2.78 19.51
N ASP A 140 0.66 -1.86 20.21
CA ASP A 140 0.26 -2.03 21.60
C ASP A 140 -0.81 -3.10 21.74
N THR A 141 -1.63 -3.25 20.72
CA THR A 141 -2.66 -4.31 20.63
C THR A 141 -2.10 -5.73 20.60
N LEU A 142 -0.77 -5.92 20.38
CA LEU A 142 -0.15 -7.26 20.47
C LEU A 142 -0.34 -7.90 21.85
N GLN A 143 -0.53 -7.11 22.92
CA GLN A 143 -0.85 -7.61 24.26
C GLN A 143 -2.19 -8.34 24.34
N LEU A 144 -3.09 -8.12 23.36
CA LEU A 144 -4.43 -8.73 23.29
C LEU A 144 -4.43 -10.12 22.63
N ILE A 145 -3.31 -10.51 22.01
CA ILE A 145 -3.19 -11.79 21.30
C ILE A 145 -3.33 -12.95 22.29
N ASN A 146 -4.17 -13.92 21.91
CA ASN A 146 -4.39 -15.16 22.65
C ASN A 146 -4.82 -16.29 21.69
N ALA A 147 -5.33 -17.41 22.21
CA ALA A 147 -5.71 -18.57 21.40
C ALA A 147 -6.82 -18.29 20.35
N THR A 148 -7.63 -17.24 20.54
CA THR A 148 -8.75 -16.88 19.64
C THR A 148 -8.62 -15.47 19.06
N THR A 149 -7.62 -14.70 19.48
CA THR A 149 -7.40 -13.31 19.03
C THR A 149 -6.05 -13.17 18.37
N SER A 150 -6.00 -12.62 17.18
CA SER A 150 -4.79 -12.26 16.44
C SER A 150 -4.84 -10.80 15.99
N VAL A 151 -3.69 -10.22 15.64
CA VAL A 151 -3.56 -8.82 15.22
C VAL A 151 -3.03 -8.76 13.80
N TYR A 152 -3.80 -8.12 12.93
CA TYR A 152 -3.42 -7.84 11.55
C TYR A 152 -2.96 -6.40 11.43
N THR A 153 -1.70 -6.22 11.10
CA THR A 153 -1.10 -4.88 10.97
C THR A 153 -0.36 -4.71 9.66
N MET A 154 -0.32 -3.48 9.17
CA MET A 154 0.40 -3.10 7.97
C MET A 154 1.83 -2.67 8.32
N ARG A 155 2.84 -3.19 7.61
CA ARG A 155 4.26 -2.84 7.82
C ARG A 155 4.68 -1.60 7.05
N ARG A 156 4.42 -1.59 5.74
CA ARG A 156 4.77 -0.48 4.83
C ARG A 156 3.62 -0.25 3.86
N GLY A 157 3.16 1.00 3.76
CA GLY A 157 1.98 1.30 2.95
C GLY A 157 0.72 0.61 3.45
N LEU A 158 -0.19 0.27 2.57
CA LEU A 158 -1.46 -0.41 2.86
C LEU A 158 -1.47 -1.89 2.44
N SER A 159 -0.48 -2.34 1.66
CA SER A 159 -0.43 -3.69 1.07
C SER A 159 0.57 -4.66 1.72
N ASP A 160 1.57 -4.15 2.45
CA ASP A 160 2.53 -5.00 3.18
C ASP A 160 2.01 -5.25 4.61
N SER A 161 1.22 -6.29 4.77
CA SER A 161 0.56 -6.63 6.01
C SER A 161 1.10 -7.93 6.62
N ILE A 162 0.89 -8.10 7.91
CA ILE A 162 1.24 -9.30 8.66
C ILE A 162 0.18 -9.61 9.70
N LEU A 163 -0.22 -10.86 9.78
CA LEU A 163 -1.05 -11.38 10.85
C LEU A 163 -0.14 -11.89 11.98
N TYR A 164 -0.20 -11.25 13.15
CA TYR A 164 0.52 -11.66 14.36
C TYR A 164 -0.35 -12.61 15.18
N ASP A 165 0.24 -13.74 15.52
CA ASP A 165 -0.15 -14.67 16.56
C ASP A 165 0.93 -14.70 17.65
N ALA A 166 0.76 -15.51 18.68
CA ALA A 166 1.73 -15.64 19.77
C ALA A 166 3.13 -16.06 19.29
N GLN A 167 3.21 -16.92 18.28
CA GLN A 167 4.47 -17.38 17.72
C GLN A 167 5.22 -16.22 17.04
N LYS A 168 4.56 -15.44 16.21
CA LYS A 168 5.17 -14.30 15.51
C LYS A 168 5.55 -13.16 16.46
N VAL A 169 4.81 -12.97 17.55
CA VAL A 169 5.23 -12.06 18.63
C VAL A 169 6.55 -12.54 19.24
N PHE A 170 6.64 -13.84 19.54
CA PHE A 170 7.86 -14.42 20.08
C PHE A 170 9.05 -14.34 19.10
N GLU A 171 8.84 -14.63 17.83
CA GLU A 171 9.88 -14.50 16.79
C GLU A 171 10.42 -13.06 16.67
N ARG A 172 9.57 -12.07 16.88
CA ARG A 172 9.95 -10.65 16.75
C ARG A 172 10.61 -10.08 18.00
N TYR A 173 10.06 -10.39 19.19
CA TYR A 173 10.45 -9.74 20.45
C TYR A 173 11.21 -10.70 21.40
N GLY A 174 11.15 -12.02 21.15
CA GLY A 174 11.62 -13.04 22.08
C GLY A 174 10.78 -13.12 23.36
N LEU A 175 9.54 -12.64 23.32
CA LEU A 175 8.61 -12.49 24.43
C LEU A 175 7.22 -13.02 24.03
N THR A 176 6.42 -13.40 25.04
CA THR A 176 5.00 -13.74 24.82
C THR A 176 4.14 -12.47 24.71
N PRO A 177 2.92 -12.57 24.15
CA PRO A 177 1.99 -11.42 24.08
C PRO A 177 1.77 -10.74 25.45
N GLU A 178 1.59 -11.52 26.51
CA GLU A 178 1.36 -11.01 27.87
C GLU A 178 2.56 -10.22 28.41
N GLN A 179 3.77 -10.52 27.93
CA GLN A 179 4.99 -9.85 28.35
C GLN A 179 5.22 -8.49 27.65
N ILE A 180 4.46 -8.18 26.61
CA ILE A 180 4.59 -6.91 25.86
C ILE A 180 4.31 -5.71 26.77
N ILE A 181 3.34 -5.80 27.68
CA ILE A 181 3.05 -4.76 28.67
C ILE A 181 4.27 -4.52 29.56
N ASP A 182 4.83 -5.58 30.12
CA ASP A 182 5.99 -5.51 31.03
C ASP A 182 7.26 -5.05 30.28
N TYR A 183 7.39 -5.41 29.00
CA TYR A 183 8.45 -4.91 28.13
C TYR A 183 8.37 -3.38 27.96
N LYS A 184 7.16 -2.83 27.72
CA LYS A 184 6.95 -1.38 27.66
C LYS A 184 7.14 -0.70 29.01
N ALA A 185 6.75 -1.35 30.09
CA ALA A 185 6.99 -0.86 31.44
C ALA A 185 8.47 -0.65 31.75
N LEU A 186 9.33 -1.56 31.27
CA LEU A 186 10.78 -1.47 31.47
C LEU A 186 11.47 -0.53 30.46
N ARG A 187 11.17 -0.68 29.16
CA ARG A 187 11.82 0.07 28.08
C ARG A 187 11.31 1.50 27.97
N GLY A 188 10.03 1.73 28.31
CA GLY A 188 9.27 2.91 27.97
C GLY A 188 8.76 2.88 26.51
N ASP A 189 7.94 3.86 26.19
CA ASP A 189 7.45 4.13 24.84
C ASP A 189 7.54 5.62 24.50
N PRO A 190 8.53 6.03 23.68
CA PRO A 190 8.67 7.43 23.29
C PRO A 190 7.50 7.97 22.47
N SER A 191 6.75 7.12 21.74
CA SER A 191 5.62 7.55 20.91
C SER A 191 4.45 8.05 21.76
N ASP A 192 4.27 7.48 22.95
CA ASP A 192 3.23 7.83 23.91
C ASP A 192 3.76 8.60 25.14
N ASN A 193 5.04 8.93 25.08
CA ASN A 193 5.73 9.58 26.19
C ASN A 193 5.67 8.76 27.50
N ILE A 194 5.68 7.44 27.37
CA ILE A 194 5.75 6.52 28.51
C ILE A 194 7.22 6.37 28.92
N PRO A 195 7.57 6.75 30.17
CA PRO A 195 8.96 6.96 30.53
C PRO A 195 9.80 5.68 30.65
N GLY A 196 9.23 4.56 31.08
CA GLY A 196 9.97 3.34 31.38
C GLY A 196 10.99 3.51 32.49
N VAL A 197 11.99 2.64 32.54
CA VAL A 197 13.16 2.72 33.44
C VAL A 197 14.30 3.38 32.67
N LYS A 198 14.77 4.53 33.13
CA LYS A 198 15.79 5.33 32.43
C LYS A 198 17.09 4.54 32.21
N GLY A 199 17.42 4.32 30.94
CA GLY A 199 18.63 3.59 30.53
C GLY A 199 18.47 2.07 30.51
N ILE A 200 17.25 1.55 30.55
CA ILE A 200 16.90 0.18 30.19
C ILE A 200 16.39 0.21 28.73
N GLY A 201 17.15 -0.39 27.83
CA GLY A 201 16.77 -0.51 26.41
C GLY A 201 16.16 -1.87 26.09
N GLU A 202 15.81 -2.04 24.82
CA GLU A 202 15.17 -3.24 24.28
C GLU A 202 15.83 -4.55 24.71
N LYS A 203 17.14 -4.72 24.45
CA LYS A 203 17.87 -5.96 24.77
C LYS A 203 17.84 -6.29 26.25
N THR A 204 17.99 -5.27 27.11
CA THR A 204 18.00 -5.46 28.57
C THR A 204 16.60 -5.82 29.08
N ALA A 205 15.55 -5.11 28.59
CA ALA A 205 14.17 -5.41 28.96
C ALA A 205 13.78 -6.84 28.56
N THR A 206 14.08 -7.23 27.31
CA THR A 206 13.82 -8.58 26.80
C THR A 206 14.54 -9.64 27.64
N SER A 207 15.84 -9.46 27.92
CA SER A 207 16.62 -10.43 28.74
C SER A 207 16.08 -10.55 30.17
N LEU A 208 15.65 -9.45 30.78
CA LEU A 208 15.04 -9.47 32.12
C LEU A 208 13.73 -10.26 32.11
N LEU A 209 12.87 -10.03 31.13
CA LEU A 209 11.58 -10.73 31.04
C LEU A 209 11.71 -12.18 30.63
N GLN A 210 12.68 -12.54 29.81
CA GLN A 210 12.98 -13.95 29.52
C GLN A 210 13.43 -14.70 30.78
N LYS A 211 14.18 -14.03 31.66
CA LYS A 211 14.70 -14.65 32.91
C LYS A 211 13.67 -14.64 34.02
N TYR A 212 12.99 -13.53 34.26
CA TYR A 212 12.13 -13.31 35.42
C TYR A 212 10.64 -13.31 35.09
N GLN A 213 10.27 -13.51 33.85
CA GLN A 213 8.93 -13.65 33.25
C GLN A 213 8.05 -12.41 33.32
N THR A 214 8.00 -11.69 34.42
CA THR A 214 7.12 -10.52 34.61
C THR A 214 7.88 -9.35 35.24
N LEU A 215 7.31 -8.14 35.14
CA LEU A 215 7.81 -6.96 35.85
C LEU A 215 7.88 -7.21 37.35
N VAL A 216 6.88 -7.86 37.93
CA VAL A 216 6.85 -8.24 39.35
C VAL A 216 8.02 -9.18 39.65
N GLY A 217 8.22 -10.22 38.84
CA GLY A 217 9.33 -11.16 38.99
C GLY A 217 10.70 -10.48 38.89
N VAL A 218 10.86 -9.47 38.03
CA VAL A 218 12.10 -8.66 37.98
C VAL A 218 12.35 -7.97 39.32
N TYR A 219 11.32 -7.33 39.93
CA TYR A 219 11.48 -6.61 41.17
C TYR A 219 11.55 -7.50 42.43
N GLU A 220 10.96 -8.66 42.41
CA GLU A 220 11.12 -9.69 43.48
C GLU A 220 12.55 -10.24 43.52
N ASN A 221 13.20 -10.33 42.36
CA ASN A 221 14.58 -10.82 42.24
C ASN A 221 15.60 -9.69 42.06
N LEU A 222 15.27 -8.46 42.47
CA LEU A 222 16.12 -7.28 42.26
C LEU A 222 17.50 -7.44 42.91
N ALA A 223 17.60 -8.15 44.03
CA ALA A 223 18.87 -8.44 44.73
C ALA A 223 19.84 -9.25 43.88
N ASP A 224 19.36 -10.06 42.97
CA ASP A 224 20.16 -10.90 42.07
C ASP A 224 20.62 -10.14 40.80
N ILE A 225 20.05 -8.96 40.54
CA ILE A 225 20.39 -8.13 39.40
C ILE A 225 21.46 -7.12 39.81
N LYS A 226 22.73 -7.52 39.61
CA LYS A 226 23.89 -6.73 40.03
C LYS A 226 24.25 -5.61 39.05
N GLY A 227 24.98 -4.61 39.57
CA GLY A 227 25.55 -3.51 38.76
C GLY A 227 24.53 -2.47 38.32
N ALA A 228 24.90 -1.67 37.32
CA ALA A 228 24.14 -0.52 36.88
C ALA A 228 22.67 -0.79 36.46
N VAL A 229 22.36 -2.04 36.06
CA VAL A 229 20.97 -2.41 35.72
C VAL A 229 20.12 -2.50 36.99
N GLY A 230 20.60 -3.16 38.03
CA GLY A 230 19.91 -3.27 39.33
C GLY A 230 19.69 -1.90 39.98
N GLU A 231 20.71 -1.02 39.93
CA GLU A 231 20.62 0.34 40.45
C GLU A 231 19.54 1.18 39.73
N LYS A 232 19.48 1.09 38.38
CA LYS A 232 18.47 1.78 37.58
C LYS A 232 17.06 1.27 37.91
N LEU A 233 16.87 -0.04 37.99
CA LEU A 233 15.59 -0.66 38.34
C LEU A 233 15.16 -0.24 39.75
N ALA A 234 16.07 -0.25 40.74
CA ALA A 234 15.78 0.18 42.09
C ALA A 234 15.35 1.66 42.17
N ARG A 235 16.09 2.53 41.46
CA ARG A 235 15.81 3.97 41.43
C ARG A 235 14.45 4.28 40.82
N ASP A 236 14.11 3.66 39.68
CA ASP A 236 12.95 4.03 38.85
C ASP A 236 11.77 3.05 39.03
N LYS A 237 11.71 2.29 40.16
CA LYS A 237 10.66 1.30 40.43
C LYS A 237 9.25 1.85 40.26
N ALA A 238 8.94 2.97 40.90
CA ALA A 238 7.62 3.60 40.83
C ALA A 238 7.26 4.00 39.39
N GLN A 239 8.25 4.49 38.63
CA GLN A 239 8.08 4.88 37.23
C GLN A 239 7.82 3.68 36.32
N ALA A 240 8.44 2.52 36.60
CA ALA A 240 8.19 1.28 35.85
C ALA A 240 6.72 0.81 36.03
N TYR A 241 6.20 0.85 37.26
CA TYR A 241 4.80 0.50 37.51
C TYR A 241 3.82 1.50 36.91
N LEU A 242 4.11 2.80 36.98
CA LEU A 242 3.33 3.82 36.26
C LEU A 242 3.34 3.55 34.76
N SER A 243 4.49 3.23 34.19
CA SER A 243 4.63 2.90 32.77
C SER A 243 3.86 1.65 32.40
N LYS A 244 3.82 0.64 33.27
CA LYS A 244 2.95 -0.54 33.10
C LYS A 244 1.48 -0.15 33.01
N ASP A 245 1.01 0.67 33.97
CA ASP A 245 -0.38 1.14 33.99
C ASP A 245 -0.76 1.91 32.71
N LEU A 246 0.13 2.78 32.24
CA LEU A 246 -0.09 3.56 31.02
C LEU A 246 -0.09 2.72 29.74
N ALA A 247 0.77 1.68 29.68
CA ALA A 247 0.87 0.79 28.53
C ALA A 247 -0.22 -0.29 28.49
N THR A 248 -0.93 -0.52 29.60
CA THR A 248 -1.96 -1.54 29.69
C THR A 248 -3.25 -1.07 29.03
N ILE A 249 -3.76 -1.85 28.08
CA ILE A 249 -5.08 -1.65 27.48
C ILE A 249 -6.14 -2.05 28.49
N ALA A 250 -7.11 -1.17 28.77
CA ALA A 250 -8.24 -1.48 29.62
C ALA A 250 -9.19 -2.47 28.95
N LEU A 251 -9.67 -3.45 29.70
CA LEU A 251 -10.53 -4.52 29.20
C LEU A 251 -11.96 -4.44 29.76
N ASP A 252 -12.26 -3.34 30.43
CA ASP A 252 -13.50 -3.08 31.18
C ASP A 252 -14.11 -1.71 30.84
N ALA A 253 -13.82 -1.16 29.67
CA ALA A 253 -14.48 0.04 29.20
C ALA A 253 -16.00 -0.17 29.18
N PRO A 254 -16.81 0.87 29.56
CA PRO A 254 -18.26 0.72 29.66
C PRO A 254 -18.92 0.71 28.26
N VAL A 255 -18.63 -0.32 27.48
CA VAL A 255 -19.23 -0.59 26.18
C VAL A 255 -19.90 -1.97 26.21
N GLU A 256 -21.10 -2.06 25.63
CA GLU A 256 -21.81 -3.32 25.39
C GLU A 256 -21.69 -3.68 23.92
N PHE A 257 -21.09 -4.84 23.64
CA PHE A 257 -20.96 -5.35 22.29
C PHE A 257 -22.12 -6.29 21.93
N GLU A 258 -22.82 -5.99 20.85
CA GLU A 258 -23.90 -6.79 20.33
C GLU A 258 -23.45 -7.46 19.03
N LEU A 259 -23.20 -8.77 19.06
CA LEU A 259 -22.65 -9.54 17.94
C LEU A 259 -23.55 -9.47 16.70
N GLU A 260 -24.86 -9.50 16.86
CA GLU A 260 -25.85 -9.47 15.78
C GLU A 260 -25.77 -8.16 14.98
N LYS A 261 -25.47 -7.04 15.66
CA LYS A 261 -25.28 -5.73 15.00
C LYS A 261 -24.02 -5.66 14.16
N ALA A 262 -23.03 -6.51 14.45
CA ALA A 262 -21.78 -6.58 13.73
C ALA A 262 -21.80 -7.51 12.50
N ALA A 263 -22.93 -8.19 12.25
CA ALA A 263 -23.07 -9.10 11.12
C ALA A 263 -22.91 -8.37 9.77
N LEU A 264 -21.97 -8.86 8.93
CA LEU A 264 -21.62 -8.24 7.65
C LEU A 264 -22.46 -8.81 6.50
N HIS A 265 -23.77 -8.59 6.47
CA HIS A 265 -24.62 -9.13 5.37
C HIS A 265 -25.71 -8.20 4.88
N ASP A 266 -26.00 -7.10 5.55
CA ASP A 266 -27.19 -6.27 5.25
C ASP A 266 -26.86 -4.89 4.67
N PHE A 267 -25.68 -4.70 4.08
CA PHE A 267 -25.38 -3.42 3.44
C PHE A 267 -26.01 -3.31 2.05
N LYS A 268 -26.53 -2.12 1.74
CA LYS A 268 -27.11 -1.82 0.42
C LYS A 268 -25.99 -1.38 -0.54
N ARG A 269 -25.67 -2.25 -1.51
CA ARG A 269 -24.62 -2.00 -2.50
C ARG A 269 -24.79 -0.64 -3.21
N GLU A 270 -26.04 -0.26 -3.53
CA GLU A 270 -26.36 1.01 -4.19
C GLU A 270 -25.95 2.22 -3.33
N THR A 271 -26.09 2.14 -2.01
CA THR A 271 -25.69 3.21 -1.08
C THR A 271 -24.19 3.42 -1.13
N ILE A 272 -23.41 2.33 -1.12
CA ILE A 272 -21.94 2.38 -1.18
C ILE A 272 -21.49 2.88 -2.56
N VAL A 273 -22.09 2.38 -3.65
CA VAL A 273 -21.79 2.83 -5.01
C VAL A 273 -22.04 4.34 -5.17
N LYS A 274 -23.15 4.84 -4.61
CA LYS A 274 -23.47 6.28 -4.63
C LYS A 274 -22.40 7.06 -3.85
N LEU A 275 -22.05 6.65 -2.63
CA LEU A 275 -21.05 7.31 -1.80
C LEU A 275 -19.67 7.29 -2.48
N PHE A 276 -19.23 6.13 -2.97
CA PHE A 276 -17.92 6.00 -3.65
C PHE A 276 -17.87 6.81 -4.95
N SER A 277 -18.99 6.91 -5.68
CA SER A 277 -19.07 7.75 -6.88
C SER A 277 -18.93 9.24 -6.55
N GLN A 278 -19.55 9.71 -5.46
CA GLN A 278 -19.41 11.09 -4.98
C GLN A 278 -17.97 11.41 -4.55
N LEU A 279 -17.27 10.43 -3.97
CA LEU A 279 -15.86 10.52 -3.55
C LEU A 279 -14.87 10.26 -4.70
N ASN A 280 -15.34 9.95 -5.91
CA ASN A 280 -14.53 9.53 -7.07
C ASN A 280 -13.74 8.21 -6.85
N PHE A 281 -14.24 7.31 -6.01
CA PHE A 281 -13.60 6.02 -5.69
C PHE A 281 -14.03 4.90 -6.66
N PHE A 282 -13.98 5.16 -7.96
CA PHE A 282 -14.48 4.23 -8.99
C PHE A 282 -13.75 2.88 -8.99
N SER A 283 -12.48 2.86 -8.66
CA SER A 283 -11.69 1.63 -8.52
C SER A 283 -12.19 0.75 -7.38
N LEU A 284 -12.64 1.34 -6.26
CA LEU A 284 -13.18 0.60 -5.12
C LEU A 284 -14.56 0.02 -5.39
N ILE A 285 -15.35 0.65 -6.27
CA ILE A 285 -16.68 0.13 -6.66
C ILE A 285 -16.56 -1.26 -7.29
N LYS A 286 -15.50 -1.51 -8.07
CA LYS A 286 -15.24 -2.81 -8.70
C LYS A 286 -14.86 -3.92 -7.69
N ARG A 287 -14.44 -3.53 -6.49
CA ARG A 287 -14.03 -4.44 -5.41
C ARG A 287 -15.15 -4.74 -4.41
N LEU A 288 -16.31 -4.11 -4.57
CA LEU A 288 -17.47 -4.38 -3.71
C LEU A 288 -17.94 -5.81 -3.88
N PRO A 289 -18.25 -6.53 -2.79
CA PRO A 289 -18.85 -7.85 -2.86
C PRO A 289 -20.18 -7.83 -3.62
N ASP A 290 -20.48 -8.89 -4.37
CA ASP A 290 -21.78 -9.04 -5.03
C ASP A 290 -22.86 -9.39 -4.00
N THR A 291 -23.94 -8.59 -3.95
CA THR A 291 -25.04 -8.74 -2.97
C THR A 291 -26.22 -9.59 -3.48
N ASN A 292 -26.07 -10.29 -4.60
CA ASN A 292 -27.12 -11.13 -5.17
C ASN A 292 -27.06 -12.58 -4.65
N THR A 293 -27.31 -12.79 -3.34
CA THR A 293 -27.82 -14.08 -2.85
C THR A 293 -28.59 -13.87 -1.55
N ALA A 294 -29.90 -13.71 -1.63
CA ALA A 294 -30.76 -14.25 -0.60
C ALA A 294 -30.60 -15.77 -0.67
N ASP A 295 -29.92 -16.33 0.27
CA ASP A 295 -29.72 -17.65 0.76
C ASP A 295 -28.25 -18.09 0.78
N THR A 296 -27.82 -18.34 2.03
CA THR A 296 -26.71 -19.21 2.41
C THR A 296 -25.37 -19.05 1.71
N ASN A 297 -24.41 -18.60 2.50
CA ASN A 297 -22.95 -18.70 2.26
C ASN A 297 -22.37 -17.66 1.30
N LEU A 298 -21.98 -16.51 1.85
CA LEU A 298 -20.89 -15.68 1.34
C LEU A 298 -19.55 -16.46 1.44
N ARG A 299 -19.51 -17.60 0.78
CA ARG A 299 -18.26 -18.28 0.40
C ARG A 299 -17.90 -17.77 -0.98
N ILE A 300 -17.05 -16.74 -1.04
CA ILE A 300 -16.23 -16.52 -2.23
C ILE A 300 -15.24 -17.70 -2.20
N GLY A 301 -15.72 -18.84 -2.72
CA GLY A 301 -14.94 -20.05 -2.76
C GLY A 301 -13.82 -19.92 -3.78
N ASN A 302 -12.60 -20.12 -3.35
CA ASN A 302 -11.61 -20.80 -4.17
C ASN A 302 -12.02 -22.28 -4.22
N GLU A 303 -13.11 -22.60 -4.89
CA GLU A 303 -13.35 -23.97 -5.35
C GLU A 303 -13.13 -24.01 -6.85
N SER A 304 -12.10 -24.75 -7.22
CA SER A 304 -11.90 -25.27 -8.57
C SER A 304 -13.16 -26.01 -9.01
N THR A 305 -14.05 -25.33 -9.71
CA THR A 305 -15.04 -26.00 -10.56
C THR A 305 -14.87 -25.48 -11.97
N ASN A 306 -14.41 -26.39 -12.83
CA ASN A 306 -14.50 -26.26 -14.28
C ASN A 306 -15.92 -25.89 -14.67
N ASN A 307 -16.17 -24.66 -15.11
CA ASN A 307 -16.84 -24.29 -16.34
C ASN A 307 -17.21 -22.81 -16.35
N THR A 308 -16.88 -22.18 -17.46
CA THR A 308 -17.12 -20.82 -17.95
C THR A 308 -16.13 -19.77 -17.45
N ASN A 309 -15.15 -19.54 -18.33
CA ASN A 309 -14.17 -18.48 -18.32
C ASN A 309 -14.81 -17.10 -18.22
N GLU A 310 -14.46 -16.38 -17.13
CA GLU A 310 -14.06 -14.96 -17.17
C GLU A 310 -13.45 -14.60 -15.80
N GLY A 311 -12.09 -14.54 -15.75
CA GLY A 311 -11.40 -13.61 -14.89
C GLY A 311 -10.55 -14.03 -13.71
N VAL A 312 -9.90 -15.18 -13.64
CA VAL A 312 -8.60 -15.26 -12.97
C VAL A 312 -7.55 -15.05 -14.03
N GLN A 313 -6.98 -13.83 -14.13
CA GLN A 313 -5.86 -13.60 -15.03
C GLN A 313 -4.65 -14.35 -14.47
N ASP A 314 -4.39 -15.51 -15.07
CA ASP A 314 -3.17 -16.28 -14.88
C ASP A 314 -2.02 -15.43 -15.47
N PHE A 315 -1.31 -14.69 -14.60
CA PHE A 315 -0.19 -13.84 -15.02
C PHE A 315 0.92 -14.74 -15.55
N LYS A 316 1.17 -14.70 -16.86
CA LYS A 316 2.24 -15.44 -17.52
C LYS A 316 3.30 -14.48 -18.02
N TYR A 317 4.36 -14.32 -17.22
CA TYR A 317 5.55 -13.57 -17.61
C TYR A 317 6.65 -14.54 -18.01
N PHE A 318 7.25 -14.27 -19.16
CA PHE A 318 8.26 -15.13 -19.75
C PHE A 318 9.60 -14.39 -19.82
N VAL A 319 10.69 -15.11 -19.58
CA VAL A 319 12.01 -14.67 -20.02
C VAL A 319 12.27 -15.36 -21.36
N VAL A 320 12.61 -14.57 -22.38
CA VAL A 320 12.80 -15.09 -23.71
C VAL A 320 14.14 -15.79 -23.83
N ASP A 321 14.11 -17.04 -24.30
CA ASP A 321 15.24 -17.90 -24.57
C ASP A 321 15.11 -18.54 -25.97
N GLU A 322 16.10 -19.34 -26.40
CA GLU A 322 16.09 -20.01 -27.69
C GLU A 322 14.90 -20.95 -27.88
N LYS A 323 14.28 -21.46 -26.81
CA LYS A 323 13.20 -22.46 -26.88
C LYS A 323 11.83 -21.83 -27.08
N ASN A 324 11.60 -20.65 -26.51
CA ASN A 324 10.29 -19.99 -26.48
C ASN A 324 10.19 -18.76 -27.40
N GLN A 325 11.34 -18.27 -27.92
CA GLN A 325 11.42 -17.03 -28.71
C GLN A 325 10.48 -17.02 -29.91
N VAL A 326 10.44 -18.10 -30.68
CA VAL A 326 9.66 -18.16 -31.93
C VAL A 326 8.16 -18.05 -31.68
N GLU A 327 7.66 -18.74 -30.66
CA GLU A 327 6.25 -18.70 -30.29
C GLU A 327 5.85 -17.33 -29.75
N ILE A 328 6.65 -16.75 -28.84
CA ILE A 328 6.41 -15.43 -28.23
C ILE A 328 6.42 -14.34 -29.31
N LEU A 329 7.40 -14.31 -30.18
CA LEU A 329 7.48 -13.32 -31.25
C LEU A 329 6.28 -13.39 -32.20
N LYS A 330 5.83 -14.61 -32.54
CA LYS A 330 4.62 -14.80 -33.34
C LYS A 330 3.36 -14.30 -32.67
N GLU A 331 3.21 -14.49 -31.34
CA GLU A 331 2.09 -13.92 -30.59
C GLU A 331 2.13 -12.37 -30.60
N ILE A 332 3.30 -11.78 -30.42
CA ILE A 332 3.51 -10.33 -30.44
C ILE A 332 3.21 -9.75 -31.84
N GLU A 333 3.68 -10.39 -32.91
CA GLU A 333 3.43 -9.94 -34.30
C GLU A 333 1.95 -9.95 -34.67
N ASN A 334 1.17 -10.87 -34.10
CA ASN A 334 -0.26 -10.98 -34.32
C ASN A 334 -1.11 -10.07 -33.39
N ALA A 335 -0.49 -9.33 -32.48
CA ALA A 335 -1.18 -8.42 -31.60
C ALA A 335 -1.63 -7.14 -32.34
N ILE A 336 -2.76 -6.57 -31.93
CA ILE A 336 -3.24 -5.27 -32.44
C ILE A 336 -2.37 -4.13 -31.92
N GLU A 337 -1.93 -4.27 -30.68
CA GLU A 337 -1.05 -3.33 -30.00
C GLU A 337 -0.19 -4.05 -28.95
N ILE A 338 0.93 -3.44 -28.61
CA ILE A 338 1.84 -3.89 -27.57
C ILE A 338 2.19 -2.74 -26.64
N SER A 339 2.60 -3.07 -25.42
CA SER A 339 3.22 -2.09 -24.53
C SER A 339 4.65 -2.46 -24.20
N LEU A 340 5.47 -1.43 -23.98
CA LEU A 340 6.90 -1.52 -23.79
C LEU A 340 7.30 -1.02 -22.41
N ALA A 341 8.25 -1.70 -21.78
CA ALA A 341 9.00 -1.21 -20.64
C ALA A 341 10.46 -1.66 -20.73
N THR A 342 11.37 -0.87 -20.18
CA THR A 342 12.81 -1.16 -20.24
C THR A 342 13.41 -1.30 -18.85
N GLU A 343 14.45 -2.11 -18.78
CA GLU A 343 15.36 -2.19 -17.65
C GLU A 343 16.67 -1.49 -17.99
N PHE A 344 17.22 -0.77 -17.02
CA PHE A 344 18.49 -0.04 -17.18
C PHE A 344 19.54 -0.56 -16.20
N THR A 345 20.74 -0.79 -16.71
CA THR A 345 21.93 -1.06 -15.91
C THR A 345 23.03 -0.12 -16.38
N ASN A 346 23.54 0.70 -15.47
CA ASN A 346 24.57 1.72 -15.78
C ASN A 346 24.16 2.63 -16.96
N GLU A 347 22.94 3.15 -16.94
CA GLU A 347 22.36 4.03 -17.96
C GLU A 347 22.17 3.39 -19.35
N LYS A 348 22.37 2.08 -19.47
CA LYS A 348 22.13 1.32 -20.71
C LYS A 348 20.95 0.39 -20.54
N ILE A 349 20.21 0.16 -21.63
CA ILE A 349 19.15 -0.84 -21.65
C ILE A 349 19.79 -2.22 -21.51
N SER A 350 19.46 -2.93 -20.44
CA SER A 350 19.84 -4.31 -20.19
C SER A 350 18.73 -5.31 -20.57
N GLY A 351 17.49 -4.82 -20.69
CA GLY A 351 16.36 -5.64 -21.08
C GLY A 351 15.15 -4.81 -21.53
N LEU A 352 14.33 -5.44 -22.36
CA LEU A 352 13.07 -4.91 -22.86
C LEU A 352 11.94 -5.88 -22.54
N ALA A 353 10.90 -5.43 -21.87
CA ALA A 353 9.67 -6.18 -21.70
C ALA A 353 8.61 -5.71 -22.71
N ILE A 354 7.91 -6.65 -23.28
CA ILE A 354 6.77 -6.44 -24.19
C ILE A 354 5.55 -7.15 -23.62
N SER A 355 4.45 -6.42 -23.40
CA SER A 355 3.15 -7.00 -23.11
C SER A 355 2.24 -6.81 -24.33
N TRP A 356 1.53 -7.87 -24.72
CA TRP A 356 0.62 -7.89 -25.88
C TRP A 356 -0.81 -8.25 -25.52
N LYS A 357 -1.02 -8.64 -24.28
CA LYS A 357 -2.32 -8.93 -23.70
C LYS A 357 -2.24 -8.77 -22.18
N ALA A 358 -3.30 -8.26 -21.56
CA ALA A 358 -3.35 -8.14 -20.10
C ALA A 358 -3.01 -9.46 -19.41
N GLY A 359 -2.04 -9.45 -18.49
CA GLY A 359 -1.49 -10.62 -17.81
C GLY A 359 -0.46 -11.43 -18.61
N ARG A 360 -0.09 -11.02 -19.83
CA ARG A 360 0.94 -11.69 -20.62
C ARG A 360 2.03 -10.71 -21.05
N ALA A 361 3.26 -10.96 -20.64
CA ALA A 361 4.42 -10.18 -21.06
C ALA A 361 5.65 -11.06 -21.18
N ALA A 362 6.61 -10.64 -22.00
CA ALA A 362 7.89 -11.31 -22.15
C ALA A 362 9.04 -10.33 -22.00
N PHE A 363 10.08 -10.76 -21.29
CA PHE A 363 11.33 -10.04 -21.10
C PHE A 363 12.37 -10.54 -22.09
N PHE A 364 12.93 -9.65 -22.87
CA PHE A 364 14.00 -9.86 -23.84
C PHE A 364 15.30 -9.32 -23.27
N PRO A 365 16.26 -10.14 -22.84
CA PRO A 365 17.59 -9.68 -22.45
C PRO A 365 18.27 -8.98 -23.61
N ILE A 366 18.87 -7.81 -23.35
CA ILE A 366 19.60 -7.02 -24.36
C ILE A 366 21.06 -6.91 -23.91
N SER A 367 21.98 -7.44 -24.73
CA SER A 367 23.42 -7.27 -24.49
C SER A 367 23.95 -6.02 -25.22
N ASN A 368 24.18 -6.15 -26.55
CA ASN A 368 24.66 -5.03 -27.38
C ASN A 368 23.77 -4.77 -28.59
N ASN A 369 23.09 -5.79 -29.11
CA ASN A 369 22.23 -5.70 -30.29
C ASN A 369 20.91 -6.40 -30.05
N LEU A 370 19.86 -5.93 -30.72
CA LEU A 370 18.58 -6.62 -30.80
C LEU A 370 18.63 -7.75 -31.85
N SER A 371 17.86 -8.81 -31.60
CA SER A 371 17.63 -9.80 -32.65
C SER A 371 16.90 -9.16 -33.84
N PRO A 372 17.17 -9.60 -35.10
CA PRO A 372 16.49 -9.03 -36.26
C PRO A 372 14.96 -9.07 -36.16
N ALA A 373 14.40 -10.14 -35.60
CA ALA A 373 12.96 -10.27 -35.42
C ALA A 373 12.41 -9.25 -34.41
N LEU A 374 13.08 -9.03 -33.28
CA LEU A 374 12.69 -8.02 -32.29
C LEU A 374 12.81 -6.61 -32.87
N LYS A 375 13.87 -6.33 -33.63
CA LYS A 375 14.04 -5.06 -34.33
C LYS A 375 12.91 -4.81 -35.33
N ASN A 376 12.50 -5.79 -36.11
CA ASN A 376 11.38 -5.68 -37.06
C ASN A 376 10.07 -5.36 -36.33
N ILE A 377 9.81 -5.93 -35.15
CA ILE A 377 8.63 -5.62 -34.33
C ILE A 377 8.67 -4.14 -33.87
N LEU A 378 9.81 -3.67 -33.38
CA LEU A 378 9.95 -2.31 -32.89
C LEU A 378 9.87 -1.25 -33.99
N GLU A 379 10.41 -1.56 -35.18
CA GLU A 379 10.40 -0.68 -36.36
C GLU A 379 9.13 -0.82 -37.22
N ASN A 380 8.18 -1.71 -36.86
CA ASN A 380 6.91 -1.85 -37.60
C ASN A 380 5.95 -0.69 -37.29
N PRO A 381 5.66 0.20 -38.25
CA PRO A 381 4.76 1.32 -38.05
C PRO A 381 3.28 0.91 -37.86
N ASN A 382 2.90 -0.28 -38.35
CA ASN A 382 1.53 -0.77 -38.30
C ASN A 382 1.19 -1.44 -36.94
N LEU A 383 2.18 -1.88 -36.19
CA LEU A 383 1.98 -2.41 -34.86
C LEU A 383 2.03 -1.25 -33.84
N LYS A 384 0.89 -0.95 -33.23
CA LYS A 384 0.76 0.15 -32.26
C LYS A 384 1.57 -0.15 -30.99
N LYS A 385 2.33 0.85 -30.51
CA LYS A 385 3.11 0.75 -29.28
C LYS A 385 2.55 1.72 -28.26
N ALA A 386 2.31 1.20 -27.07
CA ALA A 386 2.03 1.95 -25.87
C ALA A 386 3.20 1.80 -24.88
N GLY A 387 3.28 2.64 -23.86
CA GLY A 387 4.28 2.50 -22.82
C GLY A 387 4.24 3.68 -21.86
N TYR A 388 5.06 3.61 -20.84
CA TYR A 388 5.29 4.71 -19.92
C TYR A 388 6.64 5.36 -20.24
N ASP A 389 6.65 6.68 -20.47
CA ASP A 389 7.83 7.46 -20.87
C ASP A 389 8.51 6.90 -22.14
N LEU A 390 7.72 6.78 -23.20
CA LEU A 390 8.20 6.27 -24.49
C LEU A 390 9.29 7.14 -25.11
N LYS A 391 9.38 8.42 -24.75
CA LYS A 391 10.48 9.29 -25.19
C LYS A 391 11.83 8.76 -24.74
N THR A 392 11.94 8.38 -23.46
CA THR A 392 13.17 7.79 -22.92
C THR A 392 13.47 6.44 -23.57
N ILE A 393 12.46 5.59 -23.75
CA ILE A 393 12.63 4.30 -24.44
C ILE A 393 13.11 4.50 -25.89
N TYR A 394 12.50 5.42 -26.63
CA TYR A 394 12.91 5.77 -28.01
C TYR A 394 14.37 6.18 -28.09
N LYS A 395 14.78 7.15 -27.25
CA LYS A 395 16.17 7.63 -27.22
C LYS A 395 17.18 6.51 -26.96
N GLN A 396 16.92 5.73 -25.94
CA GLN A 396 17.84 4.69 -25.49
C GLN A 396 17.98 3.56 -26.52
N LEU A 397 16.86 3.12 -27.11
CA LEU A 397 16.87 2.12 -28.18
C LEU A 397 17.67 2.62 -29.38
N PHE A 398 17.45 3.88 -29.80
CA PHE A 398 18.17 4.45 -30.93
C PHE A 398 19.67 4.58 -30.66
N GLN A 399 20.05 5.16 -29.51
CA GLN A 399 21.44 5.39 -29.16
C GLN A 399 22.24 4.09 -28.95
N GLN A 400 21.62 3.07 -28.38
CA GLN A 400 22.33 1.83 -28.03
C GLN A 400 22.31 0.80 -29.16
N THR A 401 21.21 0.67 -29.90
CA THR A 401 20.98 -0.42 -30.87
C THR A 401 20.73 0.07 -32.28
N ASN A 402 20.75 1.38 -32.51
CA ASN A 402 20.36 2.00 -33.79
C ASN A 402 19.00 1.51 -34.31
N THR A 403 18.02 1.38 -33.38
CA THR A 403 16.66 0.97 -33.67
C THR A 403 15.72 2.17 -33.56
N ALA A 404 15.05 2.49 -34.66
CA ALA A 404 14.03 3.56 -34.69
C ALA A 404 12.68 2.98 -34.27
N LEU A 405 12.24 3.30 -33.04
CA LEU A 405 10.93 2.88 -32.58
C LEU A 405 9.83 3.56 -33.42
N GLN A 406 9.00 2.78 -34.09
CA GLN A 406 7.89 3.26 -34.94
C GLN A 406 6.55 2.78 -34.41
N GLY A 407 5.45 3.41 -34.88
CA GLY A 407 4.10 3.05 -34.46
C GLY A 407 3.79 3.45 -33.00
N ILE A 408 4.45 4.47 -32.46
CA ILE A 408 4.16 5.02 -31.14
C ILE A 408 2.73 5.58 -31.17
N ALA A 409 1.83 4.99 -30.38
CA ALA A 409 0.42 5.33 -30.40
C ALA A 409 -0.09 5.91 -29.07
N TRP A 410 0.57 5.55 -27.93
CA TRP A 410 0.08 5.96 -26.63
C TRP A 410 1.18 6.01 -25.58
N ASP A 411 1.36 7.17 -24.96
CA ASP A 411 2.23 7.33 -23.79
C ASP A 411 1.41 7.56 -22.53
N ILE A 412 1.61 6.71 -21.51
CA ILE A 412 0.86 6.72 -20.25
C ILE A 412 1.12 7.98 -19.44
N MET A 413 2.38 8.43 -19.40
CA MET A 413 2.78 9.62 -18.63
C MET A 413 2.16 10.87 -19.25
N LEU A 414 2.18 11.01 -20.57
CA LEU A 414 1.56 12.13 -21.29
C LEU A 414 0.03 12.12 -21.15
N ALA A 415 -0.61 10.95 -21.27
CA ALA A 415 -2.06 10.83 -21.08
C ALA A 415 -2.47 11.23 -19.67
N ALA A 416 -1.75 10.78 -18.64
CA ALA A 416 -2.01 11.17 -17.26
C ALA A 416 -1.79 12.68 -17.03
N TYR A 417 -0.74 13.26 -17.62
CA TYR A 417 -0.47 14.70 -17.56
C TYR A 417 -1.57 15.54 -18.20
N VAL A 418 -2.04 15.17 -19.38
CA VAL A 418 -3.11 15.89 -20.08
C VAL A 418 -4.43 15.82 -19.32
N LEU A 419 -4.72 14.70 -18.68
CA LEU A 419 -5.92 14.53 -17.86
C LEU A 419 -5.88 15.34 -16.56
N ASP A 420 -4.71 15.43 -15.92
CA ASP A 420 -4.52 16.17 -14.68
C ASP A 420 -3.04 16.61 -14.52
N PRO A 421 -2.70 17.86 -14.96
CA PRO A 421 -1.32 18.36 -14.87
C PRO A 421 -0.77 18.50 -13.45
N GLY A 422 -1.63 18.45 -12.43
CA GLY A 422 -1.23 18.53 -11.02
C GLY A 422 -0.85 17.20 -10.39
N LYS A 423 -1.08 16.07 -11.08
CA LYS A 423 -0.76 14.74 -10.56
C LYS A 423 0.74 14.43 -10.59
N LYS A 424 1.16 13.57 -9.66
CA LYS A 424 2.46 12.92 -9.74
C LYS A 424 2.46 11.90 -10.87
N LEU A 425 3.49 11.99 -11.73
CA LEU A 425 3.56 11.20 -12.97
C LEU A 425 4.33 9.89 -12.84
N GLU A 426 4.81 9.51 -11.64
CA GLU A 426 5.45 8.20 -11.42
C GLU A 426 4.45 7.07 -11.70
N LEU A 427 4.91 6.01 -12.38
CA LEU A 427 4.04 4.93 -12.83
C LEU A 427 3.22 4.30 -11.70
N GLU A 428 3.84 4.09 -10.52
CA GLU A 428 3.17 3.55 -9.33
C GLU A 428 2.00 4.43 -8.88
N LYS A 429 2.17 5.75 -8.99
CA LYS A 429 1.13 6.72 -8.60
C LYS A 429 -0.01 6.76 -9.60
N ILE A 430 0.30 6.62 -10.89
CA ILE A 430 -0.71 6.53 -11.95
C ILE A 430 -1.49 5.20 -11.81
N VAL A 431 -0.80 4.06 -11.57
CA VAL A 431 -1.47 2.78 -11.32
C VAL A 431 -2.42 2.91 -10.13
N PHE A 432 -1.95 3.49 -9.03
CA PHE A 432 -2.77 3.69 -7.85
C PHE A 432 -4.00 4.59 -8.13
N SER A 433 -3.81 5.74 -8.78
CA SER A 433 -4.90 6.68 -9.03
C SER A 433 -5.94 6.17 -10.03
N GLU A 434 -5.52 5.42 -11.04
CA GLU A 434 -6.40 4.99 -12.14
C GLU A 434 -6.97 3.58 -11.96
N LEU A 435 -6.21 2.67 -11.33
CA LEU A 435 -6.61 1.27 -11.15
C LEU A 435 -6.93 0.93 -9.68
N GLY A 436 -6.50 1.76 -8.72
CA GLY A 436 -6.67 1.50 -7.28
C GLY A 436 -5.77 0.38 -6.77
N GLU A 437 -4.73 0.01 -7.51
CA GLU A 437 -3.80 -1.03 -7.16
C GLU A 437 -2.51 -0.42 -6.61
N GLU A 438 -2.05 -0.86 -5.42
CA GLU A 438 -0.76 -0.45 -4.88
C GLU A 438 0.32 -1.38 -5.41
N VAL A 439 1.24 -0.83 -6.19
CA VAL A 439 2.36 -1.55 -6.80
C VAL A 439 3.68 -0.89 -6.46
N SER A 440 4.75 -1.67 -6.43
CA SER A 440 6.11 -1.16 -6.32
C SER A 440 6.99 -1.81 -7.37
N PHE A 441 7.56 -0.99 -8.24
CA PHE A 441 8.50 -1.43 -9.28
C PHE A 441 9.96 -1.22 -8.86
N GLN A 442 10.22 -0.92 -7.59
CA GLN A 442 11.57 -0.78 -7.07
C GLN A 442 12.11 -2.13 -6.59
N GLN A 443 13.34 -2.45 -6.99
CA GLN A 443 14.06 -3.56 -6.39
C GLN A 443 14.36 -3.24 -4.93
N LYS A 444 14.02 -4.16 -4.02
CA LYS A 444 14.48 -4.09 -2.63
C LYS A 444 15.96 -4.50 -2.61
N ILE A 445 16.87 -3.52 -2.64
CA ILE A 445 18.28 -3.78 -2.37
C ILE A 445 18.38 -4.19 -0.90
N LYS A 446 18.49 -5.49 -0.62
CA LYS A 446 18.94 -5.97 0.69
C LYS A 446 20.41 -5.55 0.82
N GLY A 447 20.68 -4.73 1.84
CA GLY A 447 22.00 -4.17 2.09
C GLY A 447 23.06 -5.22 2.43
N GLN A 448 23.66 -5.75 1.40
CA GLN A 448 25.01 -6.30 1.30
C GLN A 448 25.25 -6.57 -0.17
N LEU A 449 26.24 -5.90 -0.77
CA LEU A 449 26.76 -6.24 -2.09
C LEU A 449 27.23 -7.71 -2.06
N SER A 450 26.39 -8.62 -2.49
CA SER A 450 26.80 -9.98 -2.84
C SER A 450 27.54 -9.89 -4.17
N LEU A 451 28.78 -10.32 -4.18
CA LEU A 451 29.64 -10.42 -5.38
C LEU A 451 29.17 -11.52 -6.36
N VAL A 452 28.09 -12.24 -6.04
CA VAL A 452 27.51 -13.30 -6.87
C VAL A 452 26.06 -12.92 -7.15
N ALA A 453 25.69 -12.77 -8.42
CA ALA A 453 24.33 -12.54 -8.85
C ALA A 453 23.44 -13.73 -8.42
N ASP A 454 22.40 -13.44 -7.62
CA ASP A 454 21.39 -14.44 -7.25
C ASP A 454 20.42 -14.62 -8.43
N PRO A 455 20.33 -15.80 -9.06
CA PRO A 455 19.41 -16.04 -10.20
C PRO A 455 17.95 -15.73 -9.86
N GLU A 456 17.54 -15.87 -8.62
CA GLU A 456 16.18 -15.53 -8.17
C GLU A 456 15.96 -14.00 -8.09
N GLU A 457 16.99 -13.23 -7.74
CA GLU A 457 16.91 -11.76 -7.75
C GLU A 457 16.84 -11.23 -9.20
N GLU A 458 17.60 -11.81 -10.11
CA GLU A 458 17.55 -11.47 -11.54
C GLU A 458 16.17 -11.76 -12.13
N LYS A 459 15.61 -12.93 -11.88
CA LYS A 459 14.27 -13.31 -12.32
C LYS A 459 13.18 -12.40 -11.75
N ARG A 460 13.32 -11.98 -10.51
CA ARG A 460 12.41 -10.99 -9.90
C ARG A 460 12.50 -9.64 -10.58
N ALA A 461 13.71 -9.17 -10.90
CA ALA A 461 13.91 -7.93 -11.65
C ALA A 461 13.23 -7.97 -13.02
N GLN A 462 13.46 -9.04 -13.78
CA GLN A 462 12.85 -9.26 -15.10
C GLN A 462 11.32 -9.30 -15.02
N ASN A 463 10.75 -9.94 -13.99
CA ASN A 463 9.32 -9.96 -13.75
C ASN A 463 8.76 -8.57 -13.43
N LEU A 464 9.49 -7.72 -12.71
CA LEU A 464 9.06 -6.34 -12.45
C LEU A 464 8.99 -5.52 -13.73
N VAL A 465 9.91 -5.72 -14.67
CA VAL A 465 9.86 -5.03 -15.98
C VAL A 465 8.67 -5.52 -16.81
N CYS A 466 8.39 -6.83 -16.81
CA CYS A 466 7.18 -7.38 -17.41
C CYS A 466 5.90 -6.79 -16.80
N GLN A 467 5.87 -6.65 -15.48
CA GLN A 467 4.77 -5.99 -14.77
C GLN A 467 4.58 -4.54 -15.23
N LYS A 468 5.66 -3.75 -15.36
CA LYS A 468 5.56 -2.35 -15.87
C LYS A 468 4.91 -2.32 -17.25
N ALA A 469 5.31 -3.21 -18.16
CA ALA A 469 4.72 -3.29 -19.50
C ALA A 469 3.23 -3.69 -19.43
N ASP A 470 2.87 -4.67 -18.61
CA ASP A 470 1.49 -5.13 -18.45
C ASP A 470 0.59 -4.03 -17.84
N TYR A 471 1.08 -3.33 -16.82
CA TYR A 471 0.34 -2.20 -16.25
C TYR A 471 0.18 -1.04 -17.23
N ALA A 472 1.17 -0.76 -18.07
CA ALA A 472 1.04 0.25 -19.11
C ALA A 472 -0.10 -0.09 -20.10
N LEU A 473 -0.24 -1.37 -20.47
CA LEU A 473 -1.35 -1.80 -21.32
C LEU A 473 -2.72 -1.67 -20.64
N LYS A 474 -2.82 -2.02 -19.36
CA LYS A 474 -4.05 -1.85 -18.55
C LYS A 474 -4.42 -0.38 -18.38
N LEU A 475 -3.44 0.45 -18.04
CA LEU A 475 -3.62 1.89 -17.85
C LEU A 475 -4.10 2.59 -19.12
N LYS A 476 -3.57 2.20 -20.28
CA LYS A 476 -4.02 2.75 -21.56
C LYS A 476 -5.54 2.67 -21.71
N ALA A 477 -6.13 1.50 -21.48
CA ALA A 477 -7.57 1.30 -21.64
C ALA A 477 -8.39 2.21 -20.70
N THR A 478 -7.90 2.42 -19.47
CA THR A 478 -8.58 3.27 -18.47
C THR A 478 -8.44 4.75 -18.81
N LEU A 479 -7.22 5.21 -19.11
CA LEU A 479 -6.93 6.60 -19.43
C LEU A 479 -7.59 7.04 -20.75
N GLU A 480 -7.60 6.17 -21.77
CA GLU A 480 -8.28 6.41 -23.05
C GLU A 480 -9.78 6.64 -22.84
N LYS A 481 -10.42 5.79 -22.05
CA LYS A 481 -11.83 5.96 -21.69
C LYS A 481 -12.10 7.28 -20.97
N SER A 482 -11.23 7.66 -20.02
CA SER A 482 -11.34 8.93 -19.29
C SER A 482 -11.15 10.14 -20.22
N LEU A 483 -10.15 10.08 -21.10
CA LEU A 483 -9.85 11.13 -22.05
C LEU A 483 -11.01 11.37 -23.03
N LEU A 484 -11.59 10.30 -23.56
CA LEU A 484 -12.75 10.37 -24.46
C LEU A 484 -14.01 10.90 -23.76
N ALA A 485 -14.25 10.48 -22.51
CA ALA A 485 -15.41 10.92 -21.74
C ALA A 485 -15.36 12.45 -21.45
N ILE A 486 -14.21 12.96 -20.98
CA ILE A 486 -14.02 14.39 -20.72
C ILE A 486 -14.10 15.19 -22.02
N SER A 487 -13.49 14.69 -23.09
CA SER A 487 -13.52 15.34 -24.40
C SER A 487 -14.94 15.42 -24.99
N ALA A 488 -15.77 14.42 -24.73
CA ALA A 488 -17.18 14.45 -25.13
C ALA A 488 -18.00 15.50 -24.36
N GLU A 489 -17.70 15.71 -23.07
CA GLU A 489 -18.31 16.79 -22.27
C GLU A 489 -17.86 18.18 -22.76
N GLN A 490 -16.55 18.34 -23.04
CA GLN A 490 -16.01 19.60 -23.56
C GLN A 490 -16.63 20.01 -24.90
N LYS A 491 -16.90 19.06 -25.80
CA LYS A 491 -17.59 19.32 -27.09
C LYS A 491 -19.01 19.83 -26.90
N LYS A 492 -19.70 19.48 -25.80
CA LYS A 492 -21.07 19.96 -25.52
C LYS A 492 -21.13 21.41 -25.03
N THR A 493 -20.04 21.89 -24.41
CA THR A 493 -20.04 23.23 -23.78
C THR A 493 -19.59 24.36 -24.70
N GLU A 494 -19.16 24.07 -25.95
CA GLU A 494 -18.67 25.04 -26.97
C GLU A 494 -17.58 26.02 -26.46
N LEU A 495 -17.04 25.81 -25.25
CA LEU A 495 -16.16 26.76 -24.57
C LEU A 495 -14.71 26.72 -25.07
N THR A 496 -14.32 25.69 -25.86
CA THR A 496 -12.92 25.51 -26.29
C THR A 496 -12.82 25.10 -27.75
N LYS A 497 -11.83 25.65 -28.47
CA LYS A 497 -11.51 25.28 -29.87
C LYS A 497 -10.86 23.90 -30.02
N GLY A 498 -10.58 23.19 -28.91
CA GLY A 498 -9.98 21.85 -28.89
C GLY A 498 -10.35 21.08 -27.63
N THR A 499 -10.27 19.76 -27.67
CA THR A 499 -10.53 18.87 -26.56
C THR A 499 -9.22 18.31 -26.01
N LEU A 500 -9.24 17.72 -24.81
CA LEU A 500 -8.06 17.03 -24.26
C LEU A 500 -7.57 15.90 -25.18
N GLU A 501 -8.49 15.18 -25.84
CA GLU A 501 -8.15 14.19 -26.87
C GLU A 501 -7.36 14.80 -28.03
N THR A 502 -7.77 16.00 -28.50
CA THR A 502 -7.07 16.71 -29.58
C THR A 502 -5.67 17.14 -29.13
N ILE A 503 -5.55 17.69 -27.92
CA ILE A 503 -4.24 18.07 -27.34
C ILE A 503 -3.34 16.84 -27.27
N PHE A 504 -3.83 15.77 -26.68
CA PHE A 504 -3.05 14.53 -26.54
C PHE A 504 -2.62 13.96 -27.89
N SER A 505 -3.58 13.74 -28.82
CA SER A 505 -3.32 13.03 -30.06
C SER A 505 -2.63 13.85 -31.15
N GLN A 506 -2.89 15.17 -31.21
CA GLN A 506 -2.39 16.04 -32.30
C GLN A 506 -1.22 16.94 -31.87
N MET A 507 -0.95 17.08 -30.58
CA MET A 507 0.15 17.90 -30.07
C MET A 507 1.16 17.07 -29.26
N GLU A 508 0.76 16.48 -28.14
CA GLU A 508 1.68 15.82 -27.21
C GLU A 508 2.32 14.55 -27.80
N MET A 509 1.53 13.68 -28.42
CA MET A 509 2.05 12.44 -28.99
C MET A 509 2.99 12.68 -30.18
N PRO A 510 2.69 13.54 -31.18
CA PRO A 510 3.65 13.87 -32.23
C PRO A 510 4.91 14.57 -31.73
N LEU A 511 4.77 15.42 -30.71
CA LEU A 511 5.89 16.16 -30.12
C LEU A 511 6.90 15.22 -29.42
N LEU A 512 6.46 14.10 -28.86
CA LEU A 512 7.30 13.10 -28.20
C LEU A 512 8.47 12.68 -29.08
N GLU A 513 8.22 12.27 -30.31
CA GLU A 513 9.25 11.81 -31.24
C GLU A 513 10.20 12.94 -31.65
N ILE A 514 9.66 14.14 -31.93
CA ILE A 514 10.45 15.31 -32.28
C ILE A 514 11.42 15.66 -31.15
N LEU A 515 10.93 15.73 -29.91
CA LEU A 515 11.77 16.02 -28.74
C LEU A 515 12.82 14.93 -28.52
N ALA A 516 12.47 13.65 -28.71
CA ALA A 516 13.44 12.56 -28.62
C ALA A 516 14.58 12.72 -29.65
N GLN A 517 14.26 13.04 -30.88
CA GLN A 517 15.24 13.29 -31.95
C GLN A 517 16.09 14.53 -31.68
N MET A 518 15.51 15.62 -31.17
CA MET A 518 16.25 16.82 -30.75
C MET A 518 17.25 16.50 -29.63
N GLU A 519 16.82 15.71 -28.64
CA GLU A 519 17.70 15.29 -27.53
C GLU A 519 18.82 14.34 -28.00
N ILE A 520 18.57 13.51 -28.99
CA ILE A 520 19.58 12.62 -29.61
C ILE A 520 20.61 13.47 -30.39
N ALA A 521 20.16 14.45 -31.17
CA ALA A 521 21.03 15.33 -31.93
C ALA A 521 21.90 16.21 -31.01
N GLY A 522 21.36 16.62 -29.88
CA GLY A 522 22.05 17.44 -28.89
C GLY A 522 22.39 18.84 -29.39
N ILE A 523 23.09 19.61 -28.56
CA ILE A 523 23.59 20.95 -28.86
C ILE A 523 25.09 20.99 -28.59
N LYS A 524 25.87 21.54 -29.52
CA LYS A 524 27.31 21.76 -29.31
C LYS A 524 27.50 22.85 -28.31
N LEU A 525 28.20 22.56 -27.21
CA LEU A 525 28.57 23.52 -26.18
C LEU A 525 30.03 23.95 -26.31
N ASP A 526 30.29 25.23 -26.05
CA ASP A 526 31.66 25.72 -25.90
C ASP A 526 32.15 25.43 -24.47
N THR A 527 32.92 24.35 -24.35
CA THR A 527 33.44 23.88 -23.06
C THR A 527 34.41 24.83 -22.40
N GLN A 528 35.07 25.74 -23.17
CA GLN A 528 36.00 26.74 -22.62
C GLN A 528 35.25 27.81 -21.81
N ILE A 529 34.14 28.30 -22.37
CA ILE A 529 33.27 29.26 -21.67
C ILE A 529 32.73 28.67 -20.37
N PHE A 530 32.33 27.39 -20.38
CA PHE A 530 31.87 26.73 -19.16
C PHE A 530 32.96 26.58 -18.10
N GLN A 531 34.19 26.27 -18.49
CA GLN A 531 35.32 26.23 -17.57
C GLN A 531 35.64 27.60 -16.96
N GLU A 532 35.55 28.67 -17.76
CA GLU A 532 35.75 30.06 -17.29
C GLU A 532 34.65 30.44 -16.28
N ILE A 533 33.38 30.14 -16.58
CA ILE A 533 32.25 30.40 -15.70
C ILE A 533 32.39 29.62 -14.39
N SER A 534 32.71 28.30 -14.47
CA SER A 534 32.95 27.45 -13.30
C SER A 534 34.06 28.02 -12.42
N THR A 535 35.18 28.46 -13.02
CA THR A 535 36.29 29.04 -12.29
C THR A 535 35.90 30.34 -11.60
N LYS A 536 35.09 31.18 -12.24
CA LYS A 536 34.58 32.42 -11.64
C LYS A 536 33.66 32.13 -10.44
N ILE A 537 32.71 31.20 -10.58
CA ILE A 537 31.76 30.82 -9.51
C ILE A 537 32.49 30.22 -8.31
N THR A 538 33.53 29.40 -8.54
CA THR A 538 34.28 28.74 -7.46
C THR A 538 35.17 29.71 -6.69
N LYS A 539 35.53 30.89 -7.28
CA LYS A 539 36.32 31.93 -6.65
C LYS A 539 35.50 32.98 -5.88
N THR A 540 34.20 32.97 -6.04
CA THR A 540 33.25 33.81 -5.30
C THR A 540 32.68 33.04 -4.12
#